data_5f937dbca1a1898c7dff2b7c20c1f6bf
#
_entry.id   5f937dbca1a1898c7dff2b7c20c1f6bf
#
_cell.length_a   1.000
_cell.length_b   1.000
_cell.length_c   1.000
_cell.angle_alpha   90.00
_cell.angle_beta   90.00
_cell.angle_gamma   90.00
#
_symmetry.space_group_name_H-M   'P 1'
#
loop_
_entity.id
_entity.type
_entity.pdbx_description
1 polymer ?
#
loop_
_entity_poly.entity_id
_entity_poly.type
_entity_poly.pdbx_seq_one_letter_code
_entity_poly.pdbx_strand_id
1 'polypeptide(L)'
;KIMILCLLAGMLMPVWAKDYQMTMFGIKSDGTTMNTRSIQKAIDFISESGGGRLVFTVGRYLTGSIHLKSNVTIHLGEGAVLVGSTNPYDYDMELNAWYGLILANKQDNIGITGKGVIDGRGRELANNFINQVYSGVIKDKLQLGRVANRPKLVYFRECKNVEIKGVTMMNPAFWTQTYDQCENLLIDGITVHSRAYWNNDGMDIVDCNGALIQNCYVDATDDAICLKSHSADAVCQNIEVRNNTACSSASGIKFGTASTGGFKNIKIINNTIFDTFRSAITIQAVDGGLVENIVVDSLRSINTGNPIYLVVGERREGRRSRMDNVHISNVYAEVPATKPDAGYDYEGPTEDNPRNVSPYGI
;
A
#
# COMPACT_ATOMS: atom_id res chain seq x y z
N LYS A 1 43.81 -23.07 -36.30
CA LYS A 1 42.66 -23.71 -35.66
C LYS A 1 41.83 -22.59 -35.04
N ILE A 2 40.75 -22.23 -35.71
CA ILE A 2 39.79 -21.21 -35.22
C ILE A 2 38.69 -22.01 -34.51
N MET A 3 38.55 -21.74 -33.22
CA MET A 3 37.51 -22.33 -32.38
C MET A 3 36.26 -21.42 -32.51
N ILE A 4 35.23 -21.90 -33.20
CA ILE A 4 33.94 -21.23 -33.29
C ILE A 4 33.19 -21.53 -32.00
N LEU A 5 33.04 -20.49 -31.18
CA LEU A 5 32.22 -20.51 -29.97
C LEU A 5 30.76 -20.25 -30.40
N CYS A 6 29.97 -21.31 -30.50
CA CYS A 6 28.52 -21.17 -30.69
C CYS A 6 27.89 -20.66 -29.41
N LEU A 7 27.59 -19.37 -29.35
CA LEU A 7 26.67 -18.82 -28.35
C LEU A 7 25.25 -19.35 -28.65
N LEU A 8 24.82 -20.33 -27.86
CA LEU A 8 23.39 -20.64 -27.74
C LEU A 8 22.71 -19.45 -27.03
N ALA A 9 22.23 -18.48 -27.77
CA ALA A 9 21.24 -17.55 -27.32
C ALA A 9 19.94 -18.35 -27.11
N GLY A 10 19.70 -18.82 -25.89
CA GLY A 10 18.42 -19.34 -25.50
C GLY A 10 17.39 -18.23 -25.69
N MET A 11 16.58 -18.31 -26.73
CA MET A 11 15.37 -17.50 -26.86
C MET A 11 14.48 -17.83 -25.66
N LEU A 12 14.53 -16.99 -24.64
CA LEU A 12 13.45 -16.91 -23.65
C LEU A 12 12.22 -16.44 -24.42
N MET A 13 11.47 -17.39 -24.96
CA MET A 13 10.13 -17.10 -25.43
C MET A 13 9.36 -16.52 -24.22
N PRO A 14 8.66 -15.40 -24.38
CA PRO A 14 7.77 -14.95 -23.31
C PRO A 14 6.77 -16.08 -23.08
N VAL A 15 6.87 -16.72 -21.94
CA VAL A 15 5.83 -17.66 -21.49
C VAL A 15 4.61 -16.80 -21.23
N TRP A 16 3.69 -16.76 -22.20
CA TRP A 16 2.41 -16.08 -22.02
C TRP A 16 1.73 -16.77 -20.85
N ALA A 17 1.51 -16.02 -19.77
CA ALA A 17 0.81 -16.57 -18.60
C ALA A 17 -0.56 -17.08 -19.07
N LYS A 18 -0.85 -18.34 -18.76
CA LYS A 18 -2.11 -18.96 -19.15
C LYS A 18 -3.28 -18.24 -18.45
N ASP A 19 -4.32 -17.92 -19.22
CA ASP A 19 -5.52 -17.27 -18.71
C ASP A 19 -6.57 -18.32 -18.33
N TYR A 20 -7.07 -18.18 -17.11
CA TYR A 20 -8.15 -18.98 -16.57
C TYR A 20 -9.35 -18.06 -16.29
N GLN A 21 -10.42 -18.26 -17.04
CA GLN A 21 -11.62 -17.46 -16.86
C GLN A 21 -12.32 -17.82 -15.55
N MET A 22 -12.78 -16.82 -14.79
CA MET A 22 -13.47 -17.00 -13.52
C MET A 22 -14.68 -17.94 -13.60
N THR A 23 -15.33 -18.00 -14.79
CA THR A 23 -16.49 -18.87 -15.05
C THR A 23 -16.15 -20.35 -14.96
N MET A 24 -14.91 -20.75 -15.22
CA MET A 24 -14.44 -22.14 -15.11
C MET A 24 -14.55 -22.68 -13.67
N PHE A 25 -14.58 -21.79 -12.68
CA PHE A 25 -14.61 -22.13 -11.26
C PHE A 25 -15.95 -21.83 -10.58
N GLY A 26 -16.98 -21.50 -11.39
CA GLY A 26 -18.31 -21.19 -10.89
C GLY A 26 -18.40 -19.88 -10.09
N ILE A 27 -17.45 -18.98 -10.26
CA ILE A 27 -17.43 -17.65 -9.63
C ILE A 27 -18.58 -16.81 -10.24
N LYS A 28 -19.40 -16.20 -9.37
CA LYS A 28 -20.57 -15.43 -9.77
C LYS A 28 -20.30 -13.93 -9.77
N SER A 29 -20.78 -13.24 -10.80
CA SER A 29 -20.58 -11.81 -11.03
C SER A 29 -21.76 -10.93 -10.61
N ASP A 30 -22.63 -11.42 -9.73
CA ASP A 30 -23.90 -10.81 -9.35
C ASP A 30 -23.80 -9.79 -8.18
N GLY A 31 -22.64 -9.68 -7.54
CA GLY A 31 -22.38 -8.77 -6.41
C GLY A 31 -22.98 -9.22 -5.07
N THR A 32 -23.67 -10.36 -5.03
CA THR A 32 -24.38 -10.86 -3.85
C THR A 32 -23.92 -12.24 -3.42
N THR A 33 -23.56 -13.10 -4.35
CA THR A 33 -23.02 -14.43 -4.06
C THR A 33 -21.61 -14.33 -3.47
N MET A 34 -21.41 -14.93 -2.29
CA MET A 34 -20.07 -15.04 -1.68
C MET A 34 -19.19 -16.00 -2.46
N ASN A 35 -18.14 -15.49 -3.07
CA ASN A 35 -17.24 -16.23 -3.95
C ASN A 35 -15.93 -16.69 -3.30
N THR A 36 -15.68 -16.39 -2.04
CA THR A 36 -14.37 -16.62 -1.38
C THR A 36 -13.83 -18.03 -1.66
N ARG A 37 -14.64 -19.07 -1.44
CA ARG A 37 -14.22 -20.46 -1.66
C ARG A 37 -13.94 -20.79 -3.13
N SER A 38 -14.75 -20.25 -4.05
CA SER A 38 -14.56 -20.49 -5.49
C SER A 38 -13.33 -19.78 -6.02
N ILE A 39 -13.08 -18.54 -5.56
CA ILE A 39 -11.88 -17.78 -5.91
C ILE A 39 -10.65 -18.48 -5.33
N GLN A 40 -10.68 -18.93 -4.07
CA GLN A 40 -9.54 -19.63 -3.47
C GLN A 40 -9.23 -20.93 -4.21
N LYS A 41 -10.22 -21.75 -4.53
CA LYS A 41 -10.03 -22.97 -5.34
C LYS A 41 -9.41 -22.66 -6.71
N ALA A 42 -9.81 -21.54 -7.34
CA ALA A 42 -9.22 -21.14 -8.61
C ALA A 42 -7.74 -20.78 -8.44
N ILE A 43 -7.39 -20.01 -7.43
CA ILE A 43 -6.01 -19.63 -7.11
C ILE A 43 -5.16 -20.89 -6.85
N ASP A 44 -5.64 -21.81 -6.00
CA ASP A 44 -4.94 -23.03 -5.65
C ASP A 44 -4.69 -23.90 -6.90
N PHE A 45 -5.74 -24.12 -7.70
CA PHE A 45 -5.64 -24.87 -8.96
C PHE A 45 -4.65 -24.25 -9.95
N ILE A 46 -4.67 -22.93 -10.12
CA ILE A 46 -3.77 -22.23 -11.05
C ILE A 46 -2.31 -22.38 -10.59
N SER A 47 -2.05 -22.18 -9.30
CA SER A 47 -0.71 -22.35 -8.73
C SER A 47 -0.19 -23.79 -8.92
N GLU A 48 -1.00 -24.79 -8.60
CA GLU A 48 -0.68 -26.22 -8.78
C GLU A 48 -0.49 -26.61 -10.24
N SER A 49 -1.16 -25.90 -11.17
CA SER A 49 -1.05 -26.12 -12.62
C SER A 49 0.16 -25.42 -13.26
N GLY A 50 1.07 -24.86 -12.45
CA GLY A 50 2.27 -24.16 -12.92
C GLY A 50 2.12 -22.65 -13.08
N GLY A 51 1.01 -22.08 -12.64
CA GLY A 51 0.77 -20.64 -12.64
C GLY A 51 -0.12 -20.14 -13.77
N GLY A 52 -0.43 -18.85 -13.71
CA GLY A 52 -1.26 -18.16 -14.71
C GLY A 52 -2.06 -16.99 -14.13
N ARG A 53 -2.97 -16.49 -14.93
CA ARG A 53 -3.85 -15.39 -14.51
C ARG A 53 -5.27 -15.89 -14.28
N LEU A 54 -5.84 -15.58 -13.12
CA LEU A 54 -7.29 -15.70 -12.88
C LEU A 54 -7.97 -14.43 -13.40
N VAL A 55 -8.71 -14.55 -14.49
CA VAL A 55 -9.28 -13.41 -15.21
C VAL A 55 -10.74 -13.18 -14.82
N PHE A 56 -11.02 -11.99 -14.31
CA PHE A 56 -12.35 -11.49 -14.01
C PHE A 56 -12.81 -10.54 -15.12
N THR A 57 -14.00 -10.77 -15.65
CA THR A 57 -14.63 -9.91 -16.66
C THR A 57 -15.60 -8.92 -16.00
N VAL A 58 -16.37 -8.17 -16.79
CA VAL A 58 -17.40 -7.23 -16.29
C VAL A 58 -18.31 -7.92 -15.27
N GLY A 59 -18.47 -7.29 -14.10
CA GLY A 59 -19.34 -7.78 -13.03
C GLY A 59 -18.83 -7.44 -11.63
N ARG A 60 -19.60 -7.79 -10.61
CA ARG A 60 -19.27 -7.55 -9.21
C ARG A 60 -19.08 -8.88 -8.48
N TYR A 61 -17.94 -9.05 -7.85
CA TYR A 61 -17.51 -10.32 -7.26
C TYR A 61 -17.33 -10.15 -5.75
N LEU A 62 -18.36 -10.48 -4.98
CA LEU A 62 -18.32 -10.40 -3.51
C LEU A 62 -17.41 -11.49 -2.94
N THR A 63 -16.51 -11.09 -2.05
CA THR A 63 -15.57 -12.01 -1.40
C THR A 63 -15.19 -11.54 0.01
N GLY A 64 -14.80 -12.47 0.86
CA GLY A 64 -13.97 -12.25 2.05
C GLY A 64 -12.50 -12.43 1.71
N SER A 65 -11.66 -12.79 2.71
CA SER A 65 -10.24 -12.98 2.50
C SER A 65 -9.93 -14.08 1.50
N ILE A 66 -9.02 -13.76 0.56
CA ILE A 66 -8.44 -14.70 -0.39
C ILE A 66 -6.91 -14.66 -0.31
N HIS A 67 -6.27 -15.80 -0.50
CA HIS A 67 -4.84 -15.98 -0.38
C HIS A 67 -4.20 -16.25 -1.73
N LEU A 68 -3.39 -15.33 -2.22
CA LEU A 68 -2.58 -15.57 -3.41
C LEU A 68 -1.53 -16.65 -3.15
N LYS A 69 -1.28 -17.45 -4.18
CA LYS A 69 -0.25 -18.46 -4.23
C LYS A 69 0.78 -18.13 -5.31
N SER A 70 1.96 -18.68 -5.16
CA SER A 70 3.06 -18.45 -6.10
C SER A 70 2.65 -18.72 -7.55
N ASN A 71 3.13 -17.86 -8.43
CA ASN A 71 2.88 -17.88 -9.87
C ASN A 71 1.43 -17.57 -10.27
N VAL A 72 0.63 -16.93 -9.39
CA VAL A 72 -0.75 -16.55 -9.69
C VAL A 72 -0.91 -15.03 -9.74
N THR A 73 -1.54 -14.55 -10.80
CA THR A 73 -1.96 -13.15 -10.94
C THR A 73 -3.49 -13.06 -10.99
N ILE A 74 -4.08 -12.24 -10.14
CA ILE A 74 -5.48 -11.81 -10.29
C ILE A 74 -5.51 -10.73 -11.38
N HIS A 75 -6.26 -10.96 -12.46
CA HIS A 75 -6.44 -9.99 -13.52
C HIS A 75 -7.89 -9.49 -13.54
N LEU A 76 -8.07 -8.23 -13.16
CA LEU A 76 -9.37 -7.57 -13.18
C LEU A 76 -9.53 -6.80 -14.49
N GLY A 77 -10.32 -7.34 -15.41
CA GLY A 77 -10.66 -6.67 -16.66
C GLY A 77 -11.44 -5.37 -16.42
N GLU A 78 -11.56 -4.55 -17.45
CA GLU A 78 -12.36 -3.32 -17.37
C GLU A 78 -13.82 -3.65 -17.00
N GLY A 79 -14.38 -2.93 -16.00
CA GLY A 79 -15.71 -3.18 -15.46
C GLY A 79 -15.81 -4.36 -14.48
N ALA A 80 -14.73 -5.07 -14.19
CA ALA A 80 -14.67 -6.04 -13.09
C ALA A 80 -14.50 -5.32 -11.75
N VAL A 81 -15.30 -5.67 -10.75
CA VAL A 81 -15.20 -5.12 -9.40
C VAL A 81 -15.11 -6.27 -8.39
N LEU A 82 -13.96 -6.41 -7.75
CA LEU A 82 -13.82 -7.27 -6.58
C LEU A 82 -14.34 -6.53 -5.36
N VAL A 83 -15.37 -7.05 -4.71
CA VAL A 83 -16.10 -6.37 -3.63
C VAL A 83 -15.84 -7.07 -2.31
N GLY A 84 -15.32 -6.33 -1.33
CA GLY A 84 -15.11 -6.84 0.02
C GLY A 84 -16.43 -7.06 0.79
N SER A 85 -16.48 -8.11 1.57
CA SER A 85 -17.56 -8.34 2.52
C SER A 85 -17.61 -7.25 3.58
N THR A 86 -18.79 -6.90 4.05
CA THR A 86 -18.97 -6.02 5.21
C THR A 86 -19.08 -6.78 6.54
N ASN A 87 -19.04 -8.10 6.48
CA ASN A 87 -19.05 -8.95 7.67
C ASN A 87 -17.60 -9.24 8.13
N PRO A 88 -17.20 -8.83 9.35
CA PRO A 88 -15.86 -9.06 9.88
C PRO A 88 -15.42 -10.53 9.89
N TYR A 89 -16.37 -11.45 10.03
CA TYR A 89 -16.08 -12.90 10.09
C TYR A 89 -15.74 -13.54 8.74
N ASP A 90 -15.87 -12.78 7.64
CA ASP A 90 -15.45 -13.22 6.32
C ASP A 90 -13.96 -12.93 6.05
N TYR A 91 -13.26 -12.36 7.04
CA TYR A 91 -11.84 -12.02 6.93
C TYR A 91 -10.98 -12.90 7.82
N ASP A 92 -9.90 -13.42 7.25
CA ASP A 92 -8.93 -14.25 7.95
C ASP A 92 -7.90 -13.38 8.66
N MET A 93 -7.61 -13.74 9.90
CA MET A 93 -6.54 -13.18 10.69
C MET A 93 -5.29 -14.04 10.51
N GLU A 94 -4.33 -13.55 9.75
CA GLU A 94 -3.02 -14.18 9.62
C GLU A 94 -1.93 -13.29 10.23
N LEU A 95 -0.84 -13.91 10.63
CA LEU A 95 0.44 -13.24 10.89
C LEU A 95 0.38 -12.08 11.90
N ASN A 96 -0.06 -12.36 13.11
CA ASN A 96 -0.06 -11.40 14.21
C ASN A 96 -1.17 -10.33 14.15
N ALA A 97 -2.38 -10.72 13.79
CA ALA A 97 -3.58 -9.87 13.82
C ALA A 97 -3.76 -8.89 12.64
N TRP A 98 -3.13 -9.13 11.50
CA TRP A 98 -3.39 -8.35 10.31
C TRP A 98 -4.42 -9.03 9.42
N TYR A 99 -5.57 -8.39 9.26
CA TYR A 99 -6.62 -8.81 8.33
C TYR A 99 -6.38 -8.17 6.95
N GLY A 100 -6.83 -8.85 5.91
CA GLY A 100 -6.82 -8.28 4.57
C GLY A 100 -7.82 -8.98 3.66
N LEU A 101 -8.24 -8.31 2.59
CA LEU A 101 -9.09 -8.90 1.55
C LEU A 101 -8.27 -9.81 0.63
N ILE A 102 -7.09 -9.36 0.21
CA ILE A 102 -6.15 -10.14 -0.61
C ILE A 102 -4.85 -10.29 0.17
N LEU A 103 -4.54 -11.51 0.52
CA LEU A 103 -3.41 -11.86 1.37
C LEU A 103 -2.37 -12.67 0.59
N ALA A 104 -1.10 -12.51 0.94
CA ALA A 104 -0.02 -13.41 0.50
C ALA A 104 1.08 -13.46 1.55
N ASN A 105 1.61 -14.64 1.80
CA ASN A 105 2.72 -14.82 2.71
C ASN A 105 3.74 -15.78 2.11
N LYS A 106 4.98 -15.32 1.95
CA LYS A 106 6.09 -16.12 1.39
C LYS A 106 5.75 -16.70 0.03
N GLN A 107 5.20 -15.89 -0.86
CA GLN A 107 4.83 -16.27 -2.22
C GLN A 107 5.69 -15.54 -3.24
N ASP A 108 5.98 -16.19 -4.34
CA ASP A 108 6.81 -15.65 -5.41
C ASP A 108 6.01 -15.49 -6.71
N ASN A 109 6.36 -14.46 -7.51
CA ASN A 109 5.75 -14.19 -8.82
C ASN A 109 4.23 -14.04 -8.73
N ILE A 110 3.77 -13.16 -7.88
CA ILE A 110 2.35 -12.89 -7.67
C ILE A 110 1.97 -11.50 -8.17
N GLY A 111 0.70 -11.31 -8.51
CA GLY A 111 0.29 -9.99 -8.97
C GLY A 111 -1.21 -9.71 -8.92
N ILE A 112 -1.53 -8.42 -9.06
CA ILE A 112 -2.89 -7.91 -9.27
C ILE A 112 -2.80 -6.92 -10.42
N THR A 113 -3.44 -7.22 -11.54
CA THR A 113 -3.31 -6.43 -12.76
C THR A 113 -4.66 -6.14 -13.43
N GLY A 114 -4.67 -5.25 -14.40
CA GLY A 114 -5.85 -4.93 -15.20
C GLY A 114 -6.35 -3.51 -14.99
N LYS A 115 -7.61 -3.25 -15.37
CA LYS A 115 -8.27 -1.94 -15.25
C LYS A 115 -9.52 -1.99 -14.38
N GLY A 116 -9.72 -3.10 -13.66
CA GLY A 116 -10.84 -3.25 -12.75
C GLY A 116 -10.62 -2.59 -11.40
N VAL A 117 -11.57 -2.80 -10.51
CA VAL A 117 -11.65 -2.13 -9.21
C VAL A 117 -11.61 -3.16 -8.08
N ILE A 118 -10.94 -2.81 -6.99
CA ILE A 118 -11.03 -3.48 -5.69
C ILE A 118 -11.71 -2.50 -4.74
N ASP A 119 -12.94 -2.79 -4.33
CA ASP A 119 -13.76 -1.96 -3.44
C ASP A 119 -13.89 -2.66 -2.07
N GLY A 120 -13.25 -2.10 -1.06
CA GLY A 120 -13.23 -2.68 0.28
C GLY A 120 -14.50 -2.46 1.09
N ARG A 121 -15.42 -1.57 0.66
CA ARG A 121 -16.60 -1.15 1.42
C ARG A 121 -16.25 -0.78 2.87
N GLY A 122 -15.12 -0.10 3.04
CA GLY A 122 -14.43 0.05 4.32
C GLY A 122 -15.21 0.78 5.39
N ARG A 123 -16.06 1.75 5.01
CA ARG A 123 -16.90 2.46 5.99
C ARG A 123 -17.91 1.53 6.63
N GLU A 124 -18.62 0.75 5.82
CA GLU A 124 -19.60 -0.22 6.31
C GLU A 124 -18.95 -1.32 7.13
N LEU A 125 -17.83 -1.85 6.66
CA LEU A 125 -17.07 -2.86 7.37
C LEU A 125 -16.53 -2.34 8.71
N ALA A 126 -15.93 -1.16 8.73
CA ALA A 126 -15.41 -0.54 9.94
C ALA A 126 -16.51 -0.28 10.97
N ASN A 127 -17.65 0.26 10.53
CA ASN A 127 -18.80 0.50 11.41
C ASN A 127 -19.34 -0.80 11.99
N ASN A 128 -19.42 -1.86 11.19
CA ASN A 128 -19.86 -3.18 11.68
C ASN A 128 -18.87 -3.73 12.72
N PHE A 129 -17.57 -3.63 12.46
CA PHE A 129 -16.53 -4.00 13.44
C PHE A 129 -16.71 -3.26 14.76
N ILE A 130 -16.81 -1.94 14.71
CA ILE A 130 -16.94 -1.08 15.89
C ILE A 130 -18.22 -1.41 16.66
N ASN A 131 -19.33 -1.58 15.98
CA ASN A 131 -20.59 -1.94 16.63
C ASN A 131 -20.51 -3.28 17.36
N GLN A 132 -19.80 -4.26 16.80
CA GLN A 132 -19.60 -5.56 17.45
C GLN A 132 -18.63 -5.47 18.64
N VAL A 133 -17.65 -4.58 18.61
CA VAL A 133 -16.79 -4.30 19.77
C VAL A 133 -17.57 -3.63 20.87
N TYR A 134 -18.33 -2.59 20.60
CA TYR A 134 -19.15 -1.88 21.60
C TYR A 134 -20.28 -2.75 22.20
N SER A 135 -20.81 -3.69 21.44
CA SER A 135 -21.80 -4.66 21.92
C SER A 135 -21.16 -5.84 22.68
N GLY A 136 -19.83 -5.89 22.78
CA GLY A 136 -19.10 -6.95 23.47
C GLY A 136 -19.02 -8.28 22.73
N VAL A 137 -19.46 -8.33 21.47
CA VAL A 137 -19.39 -9.53 20.61
C VAL A 137 -17.95 -9.80 20.21
N ILE A 138 -17.22 -8.76 19.77
CA ILE A 138 -15.79 -8.83 19.51
C ILE A 138 -15.04 -8.20 20.69
N LYS A 139 -14.06 -8.94 21.24
CA LYS A 139 -13.19 -8.41 22.29
C LYS A 139 -12.01 -7.67 21.64
N ASP A 140 -12.06 -6.36 21.68
CA ASP A 140 -10.91 -5.53 21.35
C ASP A 140 -10.07 -5.27 22.60
N LYS A 141 -8.83 -5.81 22.63
CA LYS A 141 -7.92 -5.61 23.76
C LYS A 141 -7.44 -4.17 23.91
N LEU A 142 -7.55 -3.38 22.86
CA LEU A 142 -7.04 -2.01 22.86
C LEU A 142 -8.05 -1.01 23.40
N GLN A 143 -9.35 -1.30 23.40
CA GLN A 143 -10.46 -0.49 23.94
C GLN A 143 -10.34 1.03 23.71
N LEU A 144 -9.65 1.44 22.66
CA LEU A 144 -9.24 2.83 22.45
C LEU A 144 -10.21 3.64 21.58
N GLY A 145 -11.41 3.11 21.30
CA GLY A 145 -12.30 3.71 20.29
C GLY A 145 -11.75 3.59 18.86
N ARG A 146 -10.55 3.06 18.72
CA ARG A 146 -9.90 2.70 17.46
C ARG A 146 -9.82 1.20 17.38
N VAL A 147 -10.64 0.60 16.54
CA VAL A 147 -10.52 -0.83 16.27
C VAL A 147 -9.27 -1.01 15.38
N ALA A 148 -8.14 -1.35 16.01
CA ALA A 148 -6.84 -1.45 15.34
C ALA A 148 -6.76 -2.60 14.33
N ASN A 149 -7.70 -3.54 14.36
CA ASN A 149 -7.65 -4.78 13.58
C ASN A 149 -8.62 -4.77 12.40
N ARG A 150 -8.84 -3.61 11.79
CA ARG A 150 -9.65 -3.52 10.58
C ARG A 150 -8.87 -4.08 9.38
N PRO A 151 -9.56 -4.75 8.42
CA PRO A 151 -8.89 -5.33 7.26
C PRO A 151 -8.30 -4.27 6.33
N LYS A 152 -7.12 -4.58 5.77
CA LYS A 152 -6.55 -3.90 4.60
C LYS A 152 -7.18 -4.43 3.32
N LEU A 153 -7.03 -3.75 2.19
CA LEU A 153 -7.39 -4.37 0.91
C LEU A 153 -6.35 -5.40 0.49
N VAL A 154 -5.07 -5.05 0.60
CA VAL A 154 -3.97 -5.94 0.21
C VAL A 154 -2.94 -6.00 1.35
N TYR A 155 -2.53 -7.21 1.72
CA TYR A 155 -1.43 -7.42 2.63
C TYR A 155 -0.54 -8.57 2.16
N PHE A 156 0.65 -8.24 1.68
CA PHE A 156 1.65 -9.21 1.24
C PHE A 156 2.88 -9.15 2.14
N ARG A 157 3.32 -10.29 2.61
CA ARG A 157 4.46 -10.39 3.49
C ARG A 157 5.50 -11.39 2.98
N GLU A 158 6.76 -11.00 3.04
CA GLU A 158 7.90 -11.83 2.64
C GLU A 158 7.74 -12.44 1.23
N CYS A 159 7.09 -11.69 0.33
CA CYS A 159 6.84 -12.10 -1.06
C CYS A 159 7.91 -11.55 -1.99
N LYS A 160 8.15 -12.25 -3.11
CA LYS A 160 9.13 -11.83 -4.12
C LYS A 160 8.51 -11.68 -5.50
N ASN A 161 9.04 -10.74 -6.29
CA ASN A 161 8.56 -10.46 -7.64
C ASN A 161 7.05 -10.18 -7.65
N VAL A 162 6.65 -9.11 -6.98
CA VAL A 162 5.25 -8.69 -6.82
C VAL A 162 4.92 -7.62 -7.86
N GLU A 163 3.86 -7.81 -8.63
CA GLU A 163 3.39 -6.83 -9.62
C GLU A 163 1.97 -6.33 -9.31
N ILE A 164 1.81 -5.01 -9.11
CA ILE A 164 0.50 -4.36 -8.98
C ILE A 164 0.37 -3.32 -10.08
N LYS A 165 -0.57 -3.53 -11.01
CA LYS A 165 -0.59 -2.69 -12.21
C LYS A 165 -1.99 -2.35 -12.70
N GLY A 166 -2.24 -1.05 -12.92
CA GLY A 166 -3.38 -0.50 -13.65
C GLY A 166 -4.73 -0.52 -12.92
N VAL A 167 -4.85 -1.23 -11.80
CA VAL A 167 -6.10 -1.37 -11.05
C VAL A 167 -6.44 -0.13 -10.23
N THR A 168 -7.73 0.03 -9.91
CA THR A 168 -8.21 0.99 -8.92
C THR A 168 -8.48 0.29 -7.60
N MET A 169 -7.93 0.82 -6.51
CA MET A 169 -8.20 0.37 -5.13
C MET A 169 -8.97 1.46 -4.40
N MET A 170 -10.09 1.12 -3.77
CA MET A 170 -10.92 2.11 -3.11
C MET A 170 -11.61 1.61 -1.84
N ASN A 171 -11.98 2.55 -1.00
CA ASN A 171 -12.74 2.33 0.22
C ASN A 171 -12.15 1.25 1.14
N PRO A 172 -10.88 1.34 1.58
CA PRO A 172 -10.35 0.42 2.57
C PRO A 172 -10.97 0.66 3.95
N ALA A 173 -11.03 -0.36 4.79
CA ALA A 173 -11.40 -0.19 6.20
C ALA A 173 -10.22 0.27 7.06
N PHE A 174 -9.01 0.08 6.59
CA PHE A 174 -7.73 0.45 7.21
C PHE A 174 -6.75 0.89 6.12
N TRP A 175 -5.45 0.62 6.23
CA TRP A 175 -4.47 0.85 5.17
C TRP A 175 -4.90 0.15 3.87
N THR A 176 -4.73 0.81 2.73
CA THR A 176 -5.19 0.23 1.46
C THR A 176 -4.33 -0.98 1.08
N GLN A 177 -3.04 -0.79 0.99
CA GLN A 177 -2.13 -1.86 0.60
C GLN A 177 -0.84 -1.79 1.42
N THR A 178 -0.38 -2.95 1.86
CA THR A 178 0.84 -3.09 2.64
C THR A 178 1.69 -4.20 2.08
N TYR A 179 2.95 -3.89 1.86
CA TYR A 179 4.00 -4.83 1.45
C TYR A 179 5.04 -4.87 2.55
N ASP A 180 5.13 -6.00 3.25
CA ASP A 180 5.97 -6.16 4.43
C ASP A 180 7.10 -7.15 4.10
N GLN A 181 8.35 -6.68 4.15
CA GLN A 181 9.53 -7.46 3.84
C GLN A 181 9.50 -8.11 2.44
N CYS A 182 8.87 -7.46 1.47
CA CYS A 182 8.82 -7.93 0.09
C CYS A 182 10.09 -7.53 -0.68
N GLU A 183 10.44 -8.34 -1.68
CA GLU A 183 11.56 -8.11 -2.58
C GLU A 183 11.08 -7.97 -4.04
N ASN A 184 11.66 -7.03 -4.80
CA ASN A 184 11.31 -6.77 -6.20
C ASN A 184 9.82 -6.46 -6.40
N LEU A 185 9.37 -5.37 -5.81
CA LEU A 185 7.99 -4.87 -5.90
C LEU A 185 7.85 -3.86 -7.04
N LEU A 186 6.89 -4.07 -7.94
CA LEU A 186 6.47 -3.10 -8.93
C LEU A 186 5.03 -2.65 -8.67
N ILE A 187 4.83 -1.34 -8.48
CA ILE A 187 3.51 -0.70 -8.44
C ILE A 187 3.48 0.33 -9.56
N ASP A 188 2.66 0.11 -10.58
CA ASP A 188 2.66 0.95 -11.79
C ASP A 188 1.25 1.29 -12.26
N GLY A 189 0.99 2.59 -12.40
CA GLY A 189 -0.22 3.12 -13.02
C GLY A 189 -1.52 2.78 -12.29
N ILE A 190 -1.48 2.60 -10.97
CA ILE A 190 -2.69 2.34 -10.19
C ILE A 190 -3.34 3.64 -9.69
N THR A 191 -4.63 3.56 -9.41
CA THR A 191 -5.39 4.62 -8.76
C THR A 191 -5.82 4.17 -7.37
N VAL A 192 -5.59 4.99 -6.36
CA VAL A 192 -5.97 4.70 -4.97
C VAL A 192 -6.88 5.81 -4.44
N HIS A 193 -8.08 5.43 -3.98
CA HIS A 193 -9.01 6.29 -3.25
C HIS A 193 -9.21 5.77 -1.82
N SER A 194 -8.42 6.29 -0.89
CA SER A 194 -8.32 5.82 0.48
C SER A 194 -8.89 6.85 1.46
N ARG A 195 -10.21 7.11 1.35
CA ARG A 195 -10.93 8.11 2.17
C ARG A 195 -12.20 7.57 2.84
N ALA A 196 -12.24 6.27 3.13
CA ALA A 196 -13.44 5.65 3.69
C ALA A 196 -13.52 5.78 5.21
N TYR A 197 -12.38 5.74 5.90
CA TYR A 197 -12.32 5.69 7.36
C TYR A 197 -10.97 6.22 7.89
N TRP A 198 -10.66 5.97 9.17
CA TRP A 198 -9.36 6.31 9.79
C TRP A 198 -8.22 5.44 9.30
N ASN A 199 -7.01 5.98 9.35
CA ASN A 199 -5.79 5.28 8.95
C ASN A 199 -5.92 4.70 7.55
N ASN A 200 -6.51 5.47 6.66
CA ASN A 200 -6.59 5.10 5.27
C ASN A 200 -5.34 5.61 4.53
N ASP A 201 -4.19 4.97 4.86
CA ASP A 201 -2.95 5.14 4.11
C ASP A 201 -3.14 4.58 2.69
N GLY A 202 -2.54 5.21 1.70
CA GLY A 202 -2.65 4.76 0.30
C GLY A 202 -1.77 3.55 0.00
N MET A 203 -0.51 3.62 0.38
CA MET A 203 0.49 2.55 0.18
C MET A 203 1.47 2.52 1.34
N ASP A 204 1.71 1.36 1.91
CA ASP A 204 2.70 1.14 2.95
C ASP A 204 3.75 0.13 2.51
N ILE A 205 4.96 0.60 2.29
CA ILE A 205 6.13 -0.19 1.90
C ILE A 205 6.97 -0.39 3.17
N VAL A 206 6.89 -1.56 3.75
CA VAL A 206 7.43 -1.85 5.08
C VAL A 206 8.62 -2.78 4.96
N ASP A 207 9.80 -2.35 5.43
CA ASP A 207 11.02 -3.19 5.44
C ASP A 207 11.35 -3.89 4.11
N CYS A 208 10.90 -3.34 2.98
CA CYS A 208 11.08 -3.92 1.64
C CYS A 208 12.48 -3.66 1.08
N ASN A 209 12.92 -4.55 0.21
CA ASN A 209 14.16 -4.40 -0.53
C ASN A 209 13.91 -4.47 -2.05
N GLY A 210 14.10 -3.35 -2.73
CA GLY A 210 13.82 -3.21 -4.15
C GLY A 210 12.35 -2.99 -4.45
N ALA A 211 11.96 -1.72 -4.64
CA ALA A 211 10.62 -1.37 -5.07
C ALA A 211 10.64 -0.23 -6.10
N LEU A 212 9.77 -0.31 -7.09
CA LEU A 212 9.49 0.76 -8.03
C LEU A 212 8.01 1.12 -7.95
N ILE A 213 7.71 2.37 -7.57
CA ILE A 213 6.37 2.92 -7.45
C ILE A 213 6.26 4.07 -8.44
N GLN A 214 5.47 3.91 -9.48
CA GLN A 214 5.43 4.90 -10.56
C GLN A 214 4.06 5.10 -11.18
N ASN A 215 3.85 6.30 -11.76
CA ASN A 215 2.69 6.66 -12.56
C ASN A 215 1.34 6.47 -11.83
N CYS A 216 1.35 6.54 -10.51
CA CYS A 216 0.17 6.30 -9.67
C CYS A 216 -0.53 7.62 -9.33
N TYR A 217 -1.84 7.51 -9.11
CA TYR A 217 -2.64 8.54 -8.47
C TYR A 217 -3.10 8.04 -7.10
N VAL A 218 -2.84 8.82 -6.04
CA VAL A 218 -3.15 8.43 -4.66
C VAL A 218 -3.86 9.56 -3.93
N ASP A 219 -5.06 9.28 -3.44
CA ASP A 219 -5.85 10.18 -2.62
C ASP A 219 -6.19 9.48 -1.29
N ALA A 220 -5.67 10.01 -0.17
CA ALA A 220 -5.70 9.33 1.13
C ALA A 220 -6.12 10.27 2.28
N THR A 221 -6.77 9.72 3.32
CA THR A 221 -6.99 10.49 4.56
C THR A 221 -5.81 10.40 5.52
N ASP A 222 -4.96 9.37 5.41
CA ASP A 222 -3.68 9.30 6.08
C ASP A 222 -2.54 9.44 5.05
N ASP A 223 -1.33 8.98 5.32
CA ASP A 223 -0.19 9.14 4.42
C ASP A 223 -0.44 8.50 3.05
N ALA A 224 -0.18 9.22 1.95
CA ALA A 224 -0.53 8.69 0.63
C ALA A 224 0.45 7.60 0.17
N ILE A 225 1.75 7.87 0.17
CA ILE A 225 2.81 6.89 -0.13
C ILE A 225 3.76 6.86 1.06
N CYS A 226 3.74 5.77 1.81
CA CYS A 226 4.45 5.66 3.07
C CYS A 226 5.50 4.54 3.06
N LEU A 227 6.73 4.88 3.36
CA LEU A 227 7.82 3.94 3.62
C LEU A 227 7.96 3.78 5.13
N LYS A 228 7.94 2.56 5.64
CA LYS A 228 8.04 2.27 7.06
C LYS A 228 9.18 1.27 7.33
N SER A 229 9.76 1.36 8.51
CA SER A 229 10.73 0.37 8.98
C SER A 229 10.35 -0.06 10.40
N HIS A 230 9.81 -1.26 10.51
CA HIS A 230 9.32 -1.83 11.76
C HIS A 230 10.35 -2.72 12.45
N SER A 231 11.11 -3.49 11.68
CA SER A 231 12.11 -4.44 12.18
C SER A 231 13.46 -3.78 12.38
N ALA A 232 14.17 -4.16 13.45
CA ALA A 232 15.57 -3.78 13.62
C ALA A 232 16.53 -4.60 12.73
N ASP A 233 16.04 -5.75 12.24
CA ASP A 233 16.81 -6.71 11.44
C ASP A 233 16.58 -6.53 9.93
N ALA A 234 15.76 -5.55 9.55
CA ALA A 234 15.47 -5.26 8.15
C ALA A 234 15.55 -3.75 7.86
N VAL A 235 16.01 -3.42 6.67
CA VAL A 235 16.11 -2.03 6.19
C VAL A 235 15.16 -1.84 5.01
N CYS A 236 14.36 -0.79 5.05
CA CYS A 236 13.55 -0.38 3.89
C CYS A 236 14.49 0.28 2.87
N GLN A 237 14.79 -0.39 1.75
CA GLN A 237 15.89 0.04 0.90
C GLN A 237 15.73 -0.24 -0.60
N ASN A 238 16.58 0.46 -1.40
CA ASN A 238 16.62 0.30 -2.86
C ASN A 238 15.26 0.58 -3.52
N ILE A 239 14.65 1.70 -3.14
CA ILE A 239 13.29 2.07 -3.56
C ILE A 239 13.35 3.30 -4.45
N GLU A 240 12.55 3.28 -5.52
CA GLU A 240 12.32 4.44 -6.36
C GLU A 240 10.81 4.77 -6.41
N VAL A 241 10.46 6.01 -6.08
CA VAL A 241 9.10 6.57 -6.15
C VAL A 241 9.14 7.70 -7.18
N ARG A 242 8.47 7.51 -8.32
CA ARG A 242 8.57 8.49 -9.40
C ARG A 242 7.29 8.69 -10.20
N ASN A 243 7.14 9.89 -10.75
CA ASN A 243 6.03 10.25 -11.64
C ASN A 243 4.65 10.01 -11.02
N ASN A 244 4.52 10.12 -9.70
CA ASN A 244 3.25 9.94 -9.01
C ASN A 244 2.60 11.29 -8.76
N THR A 245 1.28 11.27 -8.66
CA THR A 245 0.46 12.39 -8.21
C THR A 245 -0.30 11.98 -6.97
N ALA A 246 -0.16 12.73 -5.88
CA ALA A 246 -0.81 12.35 -4.62
C ALA A 246 -1.36 13.55 -3.87
N CYS A 247 -2.42 13.31 -3.10
CA CYS A 247 -2.95 14.22 -2.09
C CYS A 247 -3.31 13.46 -0.81
N SER A 248 -3.33 14.17 0.33
CA SER A 248 -3.52 13.51 1.61
C SER A 248 -4.01 14.50 2.68
N SER A 249 -4.85 14.00 3.60
CA SER A 249 -5.14 14.71 4.84
C SER A 249 -3.99 14.61 5.88
N ALA A 250 -2.92 13.89 5.55
CA ALA A 250 -1.69 13.79 6.32
C ALA A 250 -0.48 14.18 5.46
N SER A 251 0.35 13.24 5.03
CA SER A 251 1.55 13.51 4.23
C SER A 251 1.48 12.86 2.86
N GLY A 252 1.99 13.54 1.82
CA GLY A 252 2.03 13.00 0.45
C GLY A 252 2.98 11.81 0.33
N ILE A 253 4.27 12.04 0.59
CA ILE A 253 5.28 10.98 0.65
C ILE A 253 5.92 11.01 2.04
N LYS A 254 5.96 9.87 2.73
CA LYS A 254 6.46 9.81 4.09
C LYS A 254 7.39 8.63 4.34
N PHE A 255 8.48 8.89 5.02
CA PHE A 255 9.35 7.91 5.66
C PHE A 255 9.01 7.89 7.16
N GLY A 256 8.53 6.76 7.63
CA GLY A 256 8.14 6.61 9.03
C GLY A 256 6.61 6.71 9.26
N THR A 257 6.14 7.02 10.46
CA THR A 257 6.93 7.32 11.67
C THR A 257 7.81 6.15 12.12
N ALA A 258 7.37 4.89 11.93
CA ALA A 258 8.19 3.73 12.28
C ALA A 258 9.49 3.72 11.45
N SER A 259 10.63 3.80 12.14
CA SER A 259 11.96 3.97 11.56
C SER A 259 13.03 3.14 12.30
N THR A 260 12.68 1.91 12.69
CA THR A 260 13.52 1.09 13.58
C THR A 260 14.79 0.57 12.89
N GLY A 261 14.68 -0.05 11.72
CA GLY A 261 15.83 -0.54 10.94
C GLY A 261 16.39 0.50 9.98
N GLY A 262 15.60 1.55 9.70
CA GLY A 262 16.01 2.68 8.89
C GLY A 262 15.65 2.58 7.40
N PHE A 263 16.18 3.56 6.64
CA PHE A 263 15.89 3.74 5.21
C PHE A 263 17.20 3.96 4.46
N LYS A 264 17.38 3.28 3.32
CA LYS A 264 18.65 3.36 2.58
C LYS A 264 18.46 3.31 1.07
N ASN A 265 19.25 4.12 0.34
CA ASN A 265 19.29 4.13 -1.12
C ASN A 265 17.89 4.33 -1.72
N ILE A 266 17.24 5.44 -1.41
CA ILE A 266 15.88 5.73 -1.87
C ILE A 266 15.87 6.98 -2.75
N LYS A 267 15.13 6.91 -3.85
CA LYS A 267 14.97 8.00 -4.80
C LYS A 267 13.51 8.39 -4.92
N ILE A 268 13.22 9.67 -4.77
CA ILE A 268 11.91 10.29 -4.93
C ILE A 268 12.02 11.28 -6.08
N ILE A 269 11.55 10.92 -7.27
CA ILE A 269 11.85 11.65 -8.50
C ILE A 269 10.56 12.08 -9.23
N ASN A 270 10.47 13.36 -9.59
CA ASN A 270 9.38 13.89 -10.42
C ASN A 270 7.96 13.54 -9.90
N ASN A 271 7.71 13.81 -8.62
CA ASN A 271 6.40 13.61 -8.03
C ASN A 271 5.67 14.95 -7.83
N THR A 272 4.35 14.93 -7.95
CA THR A 272 3.47 16.06 -7.66
C THR A 272 2.60 15.74 -6.46
N ILE A 273 2.70 16.56 -5.42
CA ILE A 273 1.87 16.47 -4.22
C ILE A 273 1.03 17.75 -4.16
N PHE A 274 -0.26 17.59 -3.99
CA PHE A 274 -1.19 18.73 -3.97
C PHE A 274 -2.23 18.60 -2.86
N ASP A 275 -2.85 19.69 -2.45
CA ASP A 275 -3.94 19.74 -1.45
C ASP A 275 -3.66 18.80 -0.26
N THR A 276 -2.45 18.90 0.30
CA THR A 276 -1.99 17.98 1.35
C THR A 276 -1.81 18.73 2.67
N PHE A 277 -2.41 18.20 3.74
CA PHE A 277 -2.52 18.90 5.00
C PHE A 277 -1.18 19.11 5.71
N ARG A 278 -0.36 18.08 5.89
CA ARG A 278 0.90 18.15 6.65
C ARG A 278 2.08 18.53 5.77
N SER A 279 2.51 17.64 4.90
CA SER A 279 3.73 17.87 4.12
C SER A 279 3.73 17.12 2.79
N ALA A 280 4.38 17.72 1.78
CA ALA A 280 4.59 17.00 0.52
C ALA A 280 5.55 15.83 0.71
N ILE A 281 6.68 16.07 1.38
CA ILE A 281 7.59 15.01 1.79
C ILE A 281 7.94 15.13 3.28
N THR A 282 7.87 14.00 3.98
CA THR A 282 8.30 13.84 5.38
C THR A 282 9.37 12.77 5.46
N ILE A 283 10.52 13.06 6.07
CA ILE A 283 11.54 12.07 6.37
C ILE A 283 11.80 12.07 7.88
N GLN A 284 11.44 10.97 8.55
CA GLN A 284 11.57 10.81 9.99
C GLN A 284 12.51 9.67 10.36
N ALA A 285 13.51 9.99 11.17
CA ALA A 285 14.40 9.04 11.82
C ALA A 285 14.21 9.20 13.34
N VAL A 286 13.33 8.39 13.97
CA VAL A 286 12.91 8.62 15.37
C VAL A 286 12.88 7.37 16.26
N ASP A 287 13.15 6.17 15.71
CA ASP A 287 13.11 4.90 16.45
C ASP A 287 14.45 4.16 16.52
N GLY A 288 15.55 4.86 16.23
CA GLY A 288 16.91 4.32 16.30
C GLY A 288 17.51 3.92 14.95
N GLY A 289 16.74 3.96 13.87
CA GLY A 289 17.22 3.63 12.53
C GLY A 289 18.11 4.72 11.92
N LEU A 290 18.89 4.30 10.92
CA LEU A 290 19.68 5.17 10.06
C LEU A 290 18.89 5.48 8.78
N VAL A 291 18.77 6.76 8.45
CA VAL A 291 18.33 7.24 7.13
C VAL A 291 19.58 7.60 6.34
N GLU A 292 19.83 6.92 5.21
CA GLU A 292 21.07 7.07 4.46
C GLU A 292 20.85 7.05 2.94
N ASN A 293 21.54 7.93 2.23
CA ASN A 293 21.54 8.01 0.76
C ASN A 293 20.12 8.20 0.20
N ILE A 294 19.48 9.29 0.57
CA ILE A 294 18.15 9.68 0.07
C ILE A 294 18.32 10.80 -0.94
N VAL A 295 17.70 10.62 -2.10
CA VAL A 295 17.64 11.64 -3.16
C VAL A 295 16.19 12.01 -3.40
N VAL A 296 15.88 13.30 -3.27
CA VAL A 296 14.60 13.91 -3.68
C VAL A 296 14.88 14.91 -4.78
N ASP A 297 14.32 14.70 -5.94
CA ASP A 297 14.51 15.60 -7.07
C ASP A 297 13.22 15.85 -7.83
N SER A 298 13.06 17.06 -8.35
CA SER A 298 11.89 17.47 -9.15
C SER A 298 10.55 17.24 -8.41
N LEU A 299 10.47 17.69 -7.16
CA LEU A 299 9.24 17.64 -6.35
C LEU A 299 8.40 18.89 -6.61
N ARG A 300 7.13 18.70 -6.96
CA ARG A 300 6.12 19.78 -7.01
C ARG A 300 5.18 19.65 -5.81
N SER A 301 5.17 20.68 -4.96
CA SER A 301 4.32 20.80 -3.78
C SER A 301 3.33 21.94 -4.00
N ILE A 302 2.08 21.62 -4.30
CA ILE A 302 1.04 22.60 -4.66
C ILE A 302 -0.01 22.66 -3.54
N ASN A 303 -0.28 23.85 -3.01
CA ASN A 303 -1.27 24.00 -1.94
C ASN A 303 -1.07 22.93 -0.82
N THR A 304 0.15 22.85 -0.30
CA THR A 304 0.53 21.82 0.68
C THR A 304 1.12 22.50 1.91
N GLY A 305 0.77 22.06 3.11
CA GLY A 305 1.14 22.68 4.36
C GLY A 305 2.64 22.91 4.50
N ASN A 306 3.45 21.87 4.43
CA ASN A 306 4.91 21.99 4.37
C ASN A 306 5.46 21.30 3.13
N PRO A 307 6.28 21.93 2.32
CA PRO A 307 6.94 21.25 1.20
C PRO A 307 7.86 20.13 1.66
N ILE A 308 8.63 20.39 2.72
CA ILE A 308 9.65 19.46 3.23
C ILE A 308 9.61 19.46 4.75
N TYR A 309 9.55 18.27 5.35
CA TYR A 309 9.61 18.07 6.79
C TYR A 309 10.61 16.98 7.15
N LEU A 310 11.72 17.37 7.81
CA LEU A 310 12.80 16.45 8.21
C LEU A 310 12.89 16.42 9.73
N VAL A 311 12.91 15.21 10.31
CA VAL A 311 13.01 15.01 11.76
C VAL A 311 14.03 13.92 12.09
N VAL A 312 14.96 14.26 12.96
CA VAL A 312 15.80 13.29 13.69
C VAL A 312 15.47 13.40 15.17
N GLY A 313 15.11 12.30 15.78
CA GLY A 313 14.66 12.29 17.17
C GLY A 313 14.86 10.94 17.85
N GLU A 314 14.38 10.87 19.07
CA GLU A 314 14.40 9.68 19.91
C GLU A 314 13.00 9.44 20.48
N ARG A 315 12.17 8.71 19.75
CA ARG A 315 10.80 8.35 20.20
C ARG A 315 10.83 7.19 21.19
N ARG A 316 11.86 6.38 21.15
CA ARG A 316 12.09 5.25 22.05
C ARG A 316 13.40 5.49 22.82
N GLU A 317 13.32 5.52 24.13
CA GLU A 317 14.44 5.77 25.04
C GLU A 317 15.67 4.90 24.70
N GLY A 318 16.83 5.53 24.62
CA GLY A 318 18.09 4.88 24.30
C GLY A 318 18.32 4.54 22.82
N ARG A 319 17.37 4.83 21.93
CA ARG A 319 17.48 4.56 20.50
C ARG A 319 17.71 5.84 19.71
N ARG A 320 18.95 6.24 19.59
CA ARG A 320 19.34 7.43 18.83
C ARG A 320 19.33 7.15 17.34
N SER A 321 18.54 7.93 16.63
CA SER A 321 18.45 7.88 15.18
C SER A 321 19.50 8.76 14.53
N ARG A 322 19.82 8.47 13.25
CA ARG A 322 20.72 9.26 12.42
C ARG A 322 20.14 9.49 11.02
N MET A 323 20.56 10.61 10.43
CA MET A 323 20.24 10.93 9.04
C MET A 323 21.51 11.43 8.36
N ASP A 324 21.94 10.73 7.33
CA ASP A 324 23.16 11.01 6.58
C ASP A 324 22.89 11.06 5.08
N ASN A 325 23.56 11.93 4.36
CA ASN A 325 23.53 12.02 2.90
C ASN A 325 22.11 12.07 2.32
N VAL A 326 21.34 13.06 2.76
CA VAL A 326 20.03 13.40 2.21
C VAL A 326 20.18 14.59 1.28
N HIS A 327 19.89 14.38 0.00
CA HIS A 327 19.99 15.40 -1.04
C HIS A 327 18.62 15.74 -1.59
N ILE A 328 18.21 17.01 -1.52
CA ILE A 328 16.93 17.51 -2.00
C ILE A 328 17.19 18.63 -3.00
N SER A 329 16.69 18.51 -4.21
CA SER A 329 16.90 19.46 -5.30
C SER A 329 15.65 19.67 -6.16
N ASN A 330 15.63 20.78 -6.90
CA ASN A 330 14.58 21.10 -7.86
C ASN A 330 13.16 21.03 -7.27
N VAL A 331 12.96 21.66 -6.11
CA VAL A 331 11.66 21.72 -5.45
C VAL A 331 10.91 22.98 -5.87
N TYR A 332 9.71 22.82 -6.39
CA TYR A 332 8.74 23.88 -6.58
C TYR A 332 7.67 23.79 -5.50
N ALA A 333 7.40 24.88 -4.78
CA ALA A 333 6.44 24.88 -3.69
C ALA A 333 5.49 26.07 -3.77
N GLU A 334 4.20 25.80 -3.67
CA GLU A 334 3.15 26.78 -3.42
C GLU A 334 2.62 26.57 -2.00
N VAL A 335 2.94 27.50 -1.11
CA VAL A 335 2.49 27.46 0.29
C VAL A 335 1.07 28.00 0.37
N PRO A 336 0.12 27.29 0.99
CA PRO A 336 -1.27 27.71 1.03
C PRO A 336 -1.45 28.94 1.93
N ALA A 337 -2.37 29.84 1.55
CA ALA A 337 -2.81 30.94 2.38
C ALA A 337 -3.81 30.50 3.46
N THR A 338 -4.42 29.34 3.29
CA THR A 338 -5.42 28.75 4.18
C THR A 338 -5.14 27.25 4.33
N LYS A 339 -5.87 26.59 5.21
CA LYS A 339 -5.77 25.15 5.41
C LYS A 339 -5.98 24.39 4.09
N PRO A 340 -5.01 23.60 3.62
CA PRO A 340 -5.08 22.98 2.29
C PRO A 340 -6.00 21.76 2.19
N ASP A 341 -6.36 21.15 3.33
CA ASP A 341 -7.25 20.00 3.44
C ASP A 341 -7.96 20.01 4.79
N ALA A 342 -9.03 19.28 4.93
CA ALA A 342 -9.76 19.13 6.20
C ALA A 342 -8.90 18.54 7.33
N GLY A 343 -7.85 17.82 6.97
CA GLY A 343 -7.02 17.07 7.89
C GLY A 343 -7.73 15.80 8.39
N TYR A 344 -7.28 15.30 9.51
CA TYR A 344 -7.86 14.11 10.14
C TYR A 344 -9.17 14.43 10.84
N ASP A 345 -10.29 14.41 10.16
CA ASP A 345 -11.62 14.72 10.74
C ASP A 345 -11.99 13.82 11.92
N TYR A 346 -11.39 12.65 12.02
CA TYR A 346 -11.71 11.64 13.04
C TYR A 346 -10.73 11.57 14.21
N GLU A 347 -9.62 12.28 14.13
CA GLU A 347 -8.62 12.34 15.21
C GLU A 347 -8.80 13.54 16.15
N GLY A 348 -9.88 14.26 15.99
CA GLY A 348 -10.16 15.54 16.65
C GLY A 348 -9.60 16.73 15.88
N PRO A 349 -9.90 17.96 16.34
CA PRO A 349 -9.43 19.15 15.67
C PRO A 349 -7.90 19.14 15.62
N THR A 350 -7.39 19.07 14.40
CA THR A 350 -5.95 19.03 14.12
C THR A 350 -5.21 20.27 14.63
N GLU A 351 -5.93 21.33 14.89
CA GLU A 351 -5.43 22.58 15.45
C GLU A 351 -4.90 22.43 16.89
N ASP A 352 -5.47 21.51 17.66
CA ASP A 352 -5.09 21.26 19.05
C ASP A 352 -4.08 20.10 19.21
N ASN A 353 -3.69 19.46 18.12
CA ASN A 353 -2.74 18.37 18.18
C ASN A 353 -1.30 18.91 18.02
N PRO A 354 -0.46 18.89 19.06
CA PRO A 354 0.92 19.41 19.00
C PRO A 354 1.82 18.64 18.03
N ARG A 355 1.37 17.52 17.47
CA ARG A 355 2.06 16.78 16.42
C ARG A 355 1.73 17.29 15.02
N ASN A 356 0.76 18.16 14.89
CA ASN A 356 0.43 18.75 13.59
C ASN A 356 1.50 19.77 13.23
N VAL A 357 2.07 19.56 12.08
CA VAL A 357 2.95 20.54 11.44
C VAL A 357 2.10 21.72 11.06
N SER A 358 2.60 22.92 11.30
CA SER A 358 1.87 24.14 10.90
C SER A 358 1.55 24.07 9.40
N PRO A 359 0.30 24.27 9.00
CA PRO A 359 -0.06 24.32 7.59
C PRO A 359 0.52 25.55 6.86
N TYR A 360 1.13 26.45 7.58
CA TYR A 360 1.65 27.70 7.03
C TYR A 360 3.17 27.73 6.93
N GLY A 361 3.77 26.60 6.67
CA GLY A 361 5.20 26.38 6.48
C GLY A 361 6.10 27.57 6.77
N ILE A 362 7.07 27.38 7.57
CA ILE A 362 8.19 28.32 7.73
C ILE A 362 9.38 27.77 7.01
#